data_fba12ea0bb5ffe02d505dc6ecb3c6651
#
_entry.id   fba12ea0bb5ffe02d505dc6ecb3c6651
#
_cell.length_a   1.000
_cell.length_b   1.000
_cell.length_c   1.000
_cell.angle_alpha   90.00
_cell.angle_beta   90.00
_cell.angle_gamma   90.00
#
_symmetry.space_group_name_H-M   'P 1'
#
loop_
_entity.id
_entity.type
_entity.pdbx_description
1 polymer ?
#
loop_
_entity_poly.entity_id
_entity_poly.type
_entity_poly.pdbx_seq_one_letter_code
_entity_poly.pdbx_strand_id
1 'polypeptide(L)'
;MARLVVSARSEKVKMVLDGILTLPMVLPPTVAGFFLLMIFGVKRPLGQLFLELFGVKIVFSWAATVIAAVAISFPLMYRAARGAFEQIDVTLIYAARTLGFSESRIFWRVILPSAMPGVLSGAILAFARGLGEFGATAMLAGNIAGKTQTLPLAIYSQVAAGKMSMAYQYVWIIVVISFLVVVLMNVLSRRDMRGSSNHKKKDNSVEAGGQDAKVSVELFADREADAQKGGAG
;
A
#
# COMPACT_ATOMS: atom_id res chain seq x y z
N MET A 1 -5.49 -9.24 -4.90
CA MET A 1 -5.83 -8.38 -6.06
C MET A 1 -4.60 -7.76 -6.71
N ALA A 2 -3.79 -6.92 -6.04
CA ALA A 2 -2.64 -6.24 -6.65
C ALA A 2 -1.72 -7.18 -7.45
N ARG A 3 -1.28 -8.31 -6.88
CA ARG A 3 -0.46 -9.29 -7.60
C ARG A 3 -1.17 -9.95 -8.79
N LEU A 4 -2.47 -10.23 -8.69
CA LEU A 4 -3.22 -10.82 -9.81
C LEU A 4 -3.25 -9.89 -11.02
N VAL A 5 -3.38 -8.58 -10.79
CA VAL A 5 -3.34 -7.58 -11.84
C VAL A 5 -1.93 -7.47 -12.45
N VAL A 6 -0.88 -7.44 -11.62
CA VAL A 6 0.52 -7.43 -12.11
C VAL A 6 0.83 -8.69 -12.92
N SER A 7 0.29 -9.85 -12.53
CA SER A 7 0.49 -11.13 -13.21
C SER A 7 -0.47 -11.41 -14.38
N ALA A 8 -1.41 -10.50 -14.65
CA ALA A 8 -2.38 -10.70 -15.74
C ALA A 8 -1.68 -10.71 -17.11
N ARG A 9 -2.03 -11.71 -17.93
CA ARG A 9 -1.40 -11.97 -19.24
C ARG A 9 -1.80 -10.96 -20.33
N SER A 10 -2.98 -10.33 -20.20
CA SER A 10 -3.51 -9.37 -21.17
C SER A 10 -3.44 -7.95 -20.65
N GLU A 11 -2.74 -7.07 -21.33
CA GLU A 11 -2.62 -5.65 -20.99
C GLU A 11 -3.97 -4.92 -20.94
N LYS A 12 -4.91 -5.28 -21.83
CA LYS A 12 -6.26 -4.72 -21.82
C LYS A 12 -7.04 -5.08 -20.56
N VAL A 13 -6.98 -6.34 -20.13
CA VAL A 13 -7.61 -6.80 -18.88
C VAL A 13 -6.99 -6.13 -17.67
N LYS A 14 -5.67 -5.99 -17.66
CA LYS A 14 -4.92 -5.28 -16.62
C LYS A 14 -5.38 -3.83 -16.48
N MET A 15 -5.50 -3.11 -17.60
CA MET A 15 -5.95 -1.71 -17.64
C MET A 15 -7.40 -1.55 -17.13
N VAL A 16 -8.32 -2.42 -17.56
CA VAL A 16 -9.71 -2.36 -17.12
C VAL A 16 -9.86 -2.70 -15.64
N LEU A 17 -9.19 -3.75 -15.17
CA LEU A 17 -9.20 -4.11 -13.74
C LEU A 17 -8.61 -3.01 -12.88
N ASP A 18 -7.50 -2.41 -13.30
CA ASP A 18 -6.89 -1.30 -12.62
C ASP A 18 -7.83 -0.10 -12.54
N GLY A 19 -8.48 0.24 -13.65
CA GLY A 19 -9.50 1.28 -13.71
C GLY A 19 -10.64 1.05 -12.73
N ILE A 20 -11.22 -0.15 -12.73
CA ILE A 20 -12.33 -0.52 -11.82
C ILE A 20 -11.90 -0.45 -10.35
N LEU A 21 -10.72 -1.01 -10.03
CA LEU A 21 -10.21 -1.04 -8.65
C LEU A 21 -9.81 0.33 -8.13
N THR A 22 -9.46 1.27 -9.02
CA THR A 22 -9.09 2.64 -8.64
C THR A 22 -10.23 3.64 -8.77
N LEU A 23 -11.37 3.24 -9.37
CA LEU A 23 -12.53 4.11 -9.57
C LEU A 23 -13.02 4.81 -8.29
N PRO A 24 -13.13 4.15 -7.11
CA PRO A 24 -13.59 4.82 -5.89
C PRO A 24 -12.68 5.97 -5.43
N MET A 25 -11.43 6.03 -5.88
CA MET A 25 -10.50 7.12 -5.55
C MET A 25 -10.81 8.40 -6.33
N VAL A 26 -11.35 8.28 -7.54
CA VAL A 26 -11.67 9.40 -8.43
C VAL A 26 -13.06 9.95 -8.14
N LEU A 27 -13.98 9.08 -7.74
CA LEU A 27 -15.35 9.46 -7.42
C LEU A 27 -15.40 10.30 -6.14
N PRO A 28 -16.28 11.32 -6.07
CA PRO A 28 -16.59 11.96 -4.80
C PRO A 28 -17.03 10.90 -3.77
N PRO A 29 -16.56 10.97 -2.51
CA PRO A 29 -16.89 9.95 -1.49
C PRO A 29 -18.39 9.73 -1.29
N THR A 30 -19.19 10.77 -1.41
CA THR A 30 -20.67 10.70 -1.34
C THR A 30 -21.25 9.87 -2.48
N VAL A 31 -20.70 10.00 -3.70
CA VAL A 31 -21.13 9.21 -4.87
C VAL A 31 -20.76 7.75 -4.68
N ALA A 32 -19.54 7.46 -4.22
CA ALA A 32 -19.15 6.10 -3.90
C ALA A 32 -20.03 5.50 -2.79
N GLY A 33 -20.35 6.28 -1.76
CA GLY A 33 -21.29 5.89 -0.70
C GLY A 33 -22.71 5.60 -1.22
N PHE A 34 -23.17 6.38 -2.20
CA PHE A 34 -24.45 6.11 -2.86
C PHE A 34 -24.43 4.76 -3.62
N PHE A 35 -23.34 4.46 -4.34
CA PHE A 35 -23.21 3.14 -4.99
C PHE A 35 -23.18 2.01 -3.96
N LEU A 36 -22.48 2.18 -2.84
CA LEU A 36 -22.49 1.20 -1.76
C LEU A 36 -23.92 1.01 -1.19
N LEU A 37 -24.68 2.09 -1.03
CA LEU A 37 -26.08 2.03 -0.61
C LEU A 37 -26.94 1.28 -1.64
N MET A 38 -26.70 1.46 -2.93
CA MET A 38 -27.39 0.72 -4.00
C MET A 38 -27.04 -0.79 -3.98
N ILE A 39 -25.84 -1.15 -3.53
CA ILE A 39 -25.38 -2.55 -3.44
C ILE A 39 -25.89 -3.22 -2.16
N PHE A 40 -25.73 -2.57 -1.02
CA PHE A 40 -26.00 -3.15 0.31
C PHE A 40 -27.34 -2.75 0.93
N GLY A 41 -28.15 -1.94 0.22
CA GLY A 41 -29.48 -1.53 0.68
C GLY A 41 -30.37 -2.72 1.00
N VAL A 42 -31.26 -2.58 2.00
CA VAL A 42 -32.12 -3.67 2.52
C VAL A 42 -32.97 -4.35 1.44
N LYS A 43 -33.39 -3.60 0.41
CA LYS A 43 -34.18 -4.11 -0.71
C LYS A 43 -33.32 -4.52 -1.93
N ARG A 44 -31.99 -4.59 -1.77
CA ARG A 44 -31.04 -4.92 -2.84
C ARG A 44 -30.50 -6.34 -2.68
N PRO A 45 -30.04 -7.00 -3.78
CA PRO A 45 -29.68 -8.42 -3.74
C PRO A 45 -28.67 -8.78 -2.66
N LEU A 46 -27.59 -8.02 -2.55
CA LEU A 46 -26.58 -8.29 -1.51
C LEU A 46 -27.09 -7.96 -0.10
N GLY A 47 -27.85 -6.88 0.06
CA GLY A 47 -28.43 -6.52 1.36
C GLY A 47 -29.46 -7.56 1.84
N GLN A 48 -30.27 -8.12 0.96
CA GLN A 48 -31.19 -9.21 1.23
C GLN A 48 -30.45 -10.50 1.58
N LEU A 49 -29.44 -10.86 0.79
CA LEU A 49 -28.61 -12.04 1.05
C LEU A 49 -27.97 -12.00 2.46
N PHE A 50 -27.42 -10.85 2.86
CA PHE A 50 -26.87 -10.69 4.20
C PHE A 50 -27.93 -10.74 5.30
N LEU A 51 -29.12 -10.21 5.03
CA LEU A 51 -30.21 -10.25 5.98
C LEU A 51 -30.73 -11.69 6.15
N GLU A 52 -30.85 -12.47 5.08
CA GLU A 52 -31.28 -13.87 5.10
C GLU A 52 -30.26 -14.81 5.74
N LEU A 53 -28.94 -14.63 5.43
CA LEU A 53 -27.90 -15.50 5.94
C LEU A 53 -27.50 -15.19 7.38
N PHE A 54 -27.46 -13.92 7.75
CA PHE A 54 -26.91 -13.48 9.05
C PHE A 54 -27.93 -12.76 9.95
N GLY A 55 -29.14 -12.52 9.46
CA GLY A 55 -30.18 -11.79 10.20
C GLY A 55 -29.84 -10.31 10.48
N VAL A 56 -28.82 -9.76 9.82
CA VAL A 56 -28.28 -8.42 10.12
C VAL A 56 -28.42 -7.49 8.91
N LYS A 57 -28.93 -6.29 9.17
CA LYS A 57 -28.94 -5.21 8.16
C LYS A 57 -27.56 -4.54 8.13
N ILE A 58 -26.94 -4.49 6.96
CA ILE A 58 -25.64 -3.79 6.77
C ILE A 58 -25.83 -2.28 6.89
N VAL A 59 -26.76 -1.70 6.13
CA VAL A 59 -27.04 -0.26 6.13
C VAL A 59 -27.45 0.22 7.56
N PHE A 60 -26.99 1.41 7.92
CA PHE A 60 -27.21 2.03 9.24
C PHE A 60 -26.72 1.16 10.41
N SER A 61 -25.65 0.39 10.18
CA SER A 61 -24.97 -0.40 11.19
C SER A 61 -23.51 0.02 11.36
N TRP A 62 -22.86 -0.43 12.42
CA TRP A 62 -21.43 -0.23 12.60
C TRP A 62 -20.61 -0.86 11.44
N ALA A 63 -21.04 -2.01 10.94
CA ALA A 63 -20.41 -2.65 9.80
C ALA A 63 -20.42 -1.75 8.54
N ALA A 64 -21.46 -0.95 8.34
CA ALA A 64 -21.53 0.01 7.24
C ALA A 64 -20.43 1.08 7.33
N THR A 65 -20.07 1.54 8.53
CA THR A 65 -18.97 2.52 8.70
C THR A 65 -17.64 1.94 8.25
N VAL A 66 -17.37 0.67 8.62
CA VAL A 66 -16.16 -0.04 8.22
C VAL A 66 -16.14 -0.29 6.73
N ILE A 67 -17.25 -0.77 6.15
CA ILE A 67 -17.36 -1.01 4.69
C ILE A 67 -17.11 0.28 3.90
N ALA A 68 -17.70 1.40 4.32
CA ALA A 68 -17.49 2.69 3.67
C ALA A 68 -16.02 3.13 3.73
N ALA A 69 -15.41 3.07 4.92
CA ALA A 69 -14.01 3.43 5.10
C ALA A 69 -13.07 2.54 4.28
N VAL A 70 -13.29 1.23 4.28
CA VAL A 70 -12.51 0.26 3.49
C VAL A 70 -12.68 0.52 2.00
N ALA A 71 -13.90 0.70 1.50
CA ALA A 71 -14.16 0.91 0.08
C ALA A 71 -13.45 2.16 -0.47
N ILE A 72 -13.41 3.24 0.30
CA ILE A 72 -12.75 4.50 -0.09
C ILE A 72 -11.22 4.44 0.06
N SER A 73 -10.71 3.71 1.05
CA SER A 73 -9.27 3.58 1.28
C SER A 73 -8.62 2.46 0.46
N PHE A 74 -9.41 1.49 -0.01
CA PHE A 74 -8.94 0.32 -0.77
C PHE A 74 -8.10 0.67 -2.01
N PRO A 75 -8.49 1.64 -2.88
CA PRO A 75 -7.69 1.98 -4.05
C PRO A 75 -6.27 2.43 -3.70
N LEU A 76 -6.12 3.15 -2.59
CA LEU A 76 -4.83 3.63 -2.12
C LEU A 76 -3.93 2.47 -1.68
N MET A 77 -4.49 1.54 -0.90
CA MET A 77 -3.80 0.30 -0.51
C MET A 77 -3.45 -0.55 -1.72
N TYR A 78 -4.38 -0.70 -2.67
CA TYR A 78 -4.18 -1.45 -3.89
C TYR A 78 -3.01 -0.88 -4.72
N ARG A 79 -2.97 0.44 -4.94
CA ARG A 79 -1.91 1.11 -5.70
C ARG A 79 -0.55 0.98 -5.02
N ALA A 80 -0.48 1.16 -3.70
CA ALA A 80 0.75 1.00 -2.95
C ALA A 80 1.28 -0.44 -3.01
N ALA A 81 0.40 -1.42 -2.80
CA ALA A 81 0.76 -2.83 -2.91
C ALA A 81 1.20 -3.21 -4.33
N ARG A 82 0.48 -2.72 -5.35
CA ARG A 82 0.85 -2.93 -6.75
C ARG A 82 2.24 -2.38 -7.05
N GLY A 83 2.52 -1.13 -6.70
CA GLY A 83 3.84 -0.53 -6.90
C GLY A 83 4.95 -1.28 -6.16
N ALA A 84 4.68 -1.79 -4.95
CA ALA A 84 5.62 -2.61 -4.21
C ALA A 84 5.94 -3.94 -4.93
N PHE A 85 4.94 -4.58 -5.53
CA PHE A 85 5.16 -5.81 -6.32
C PHE A 85 5.85 -5.55 -7.66
N GLU A 86 5.59 -4.43 -8.30
CA GLU A 86 6.22 -4.06 -9.59
C GLU A 86 7.70 -3.68 -9.44
N GLN A 87 8.11 -3.23 -8.25
CA GLN A 87 9.51 -2.88 -7.95
C GLN A 87 10.41 -4.08 -7.60
N ILE A 88 9.86 -5.28 -7.49
CA ILE A 88 10.66 -6.47 -7.18
C ILE A 88 11.54 -6.83 -8.36
N ASP A 89 12.84 -7.01 -8.10
CA ASP A 89 13.79 -7.44 -9.11
C ASP A 89 13.43 -8.86 -9.61
N VAL A 90 13.16 -8.95 -10.91
CA VAL A 90 12.86 -10.22 -11.59
C VAL A 90 14.01 -11.22 -11.49
N THR A 91 15.25 -10.76 -11.33
CA THR A 91 16.43 -11.60 -11.16
C THR A 91 16.32 -12.48 -9.93
N LEU A 92 15.77 -11.97 -8.82
CA LEU A 92 15.51 -12.75 -7.61
C LEU A 92 14.51 -13.88 -7.86
N ILE A 93 13.51 -13.63 -8.71
CA ILE A 93 12.49 -14.63 -9.06
C ILE A 93 13.12 -15.73 -9.92
N TYR A 94 13.94 -15.37 -10.91
CA TYR A 94 14.63 -16.34 -11.76
C TYR A 94 15.65 -17.16 -10.97
N ALA A 95 16.45 -16.54 -10.09
CA ALA A 95 17.39 -17.25 -9.23
C ALA A 95 16.67 -18.29 -8.33
N ALA A 96 15.52 -17.91 -7.75
CA ALA A 96 14.72 -18.83 -6.95
C ALA A 96 14.16 -20.00 -7.77
N ARG A 97 13.79 -19.78 -9.05
CA ARG A 97 13.35 -20.84 -9.97
C ARG A 97 14.50 -21.80 -10.32
N THR A 98 15.69 -21.26 -10.57
CA THR A 98 16.90 -22.08 -10.84
C THR A 98 17.24 -22.98 -9.64
N LEU A 99 16.97 -22.52 -8.42
CA LEU A 99 17.11 -23.32 -7.18
C LEU A 99 15.97 -24.35 -6.98
N GLY A 100 15.04 -24.50 -7.93
CA GLY A 100 13.95 -25.47 -7.88
C GLY A 100 12.80 -25.10 -6.95
N PHE A 101 12.64 -23.83 -6.56
CA PHE A 101 11.52 -23.42 -5.72
C PHE A 101 10.21 -23.42 -6.52
N SER A 102 9.15 -23.96 -5.93
CA SER A 102 7.81 -23.85 -6.51
C SER A 102 7.31 -22.40 -6.47
N GLU A 103 6.43 -22.02 -7.41
CA GLU A 103 5.86 -20.65 -7.51
C GLU A 103 5.23 -20.17 -6.19
N SER A 104 4.55 -21.06 -5.46
CA SER A 104 4.02 -20.74 -4.14
C SER A 104 5.11 -20.41 -3.13
N ARG A 105 6.21 -21.18 -3.12
CA ARG A 105 7.36 -20.95 -2.23
C ARG A 105 8.08 -19.66 -2.58
N ILE A 106 8.24 -19.35 -3.88
CA ILE A 106 8.79 -18.07 -4.36
C ILE A 106 7.92 -16.93 -3.88
N PHE A 107 6.58 -17.04 -3.98
CA PHE A 107 5.67 -16.00 -3.51
C PHE A 107 5.84 -15.71 -2.01
N TRP A 108 5.77 -16.74 -1.17
CA TRP A 108 5.77 -16.55 0.29
C TRP A 108 7.15 -16.23 0.86
N ARG A 109 8.25 -16.72 0.25
CA ARG A 109 9.61 -16.55 0.78
C ARG A 109 10.45 -15.47 0.09
N VAL A 110 10.10 -15.08 -1.12
CA VAL A 110 10.87 -14.09 -1.88
C VAL A 110 10.02 -12.86 -2.16
N ILE A 111 8.92 -13.01 -2.90
CA ILE A 111 8.14 -11.89 -3.40
C ILE A 111 7.46 -11.11 -2.27
N LEU A 112 6.72 -11.80 -1.41
CA LEU A 112 5.94 -11.16 -0.35
C LEU A 112 6.83 -10.44 0.68
N PRO A 113 7.91 -11.07 1.22
CA PRO A 113 8.81 -10.37 2.12
C PRO A 113 9.48 -9.14 1.50
N SER A 114 9.87 -9.23 0.22
CA SER A 114 10.48 -8.10 -0.51
C SER A 114 9.50 -6.94 -0.75
N ALA A 115 8.20 -7.24 -0.97
CA ALA A 115 7.16 -6.23 -1.14
C ALA A 115 6.62 -5.68 0.19
N MET A 116 6.84 -6.39 1.32
CA MET A 116 6.19 -6.10 2.60
C MET A 116 6.40 -4.65 3.08
N PRO A 117 7.58 -4.04 2.98
CA PRO A 117 7.76 -2.64 3.37
C PRO A 117 6.80 -1.69 2.63
N GLY A 118 6.71 -1.81 1.31
CA GLY A 118 5.79 -0.99 0.51
C GLY A 118 4.32 -1.30 0.77
N VAL A 119 3.97 -2.57 0.98
CA VAL A 119 2.62 -3.00 1.37
C VAL A 119 2.24 -2.42 2.73
N LEU A 120 3.13 -2.45 3.70
CA LEU A 120 2.90 -1.91 5.05
C LEU A 120 2.74 -0.38 5.02
N SER A 121 3.58 0.32 4.28
CA SER A 121 3.45 1.76 4.06
C SER A 121 2.10 2.11 3.43
N GLY A 122 1.67 1.33 2.44
CA GLY A 122 0.35 1.46 1.81
C GLY A 122 -0.80 1.20 2.78
N ALA A 123 -0.68 0.22 3.66
CA ALA A 123 -1.69 -0.10 4.67
C ALA A 123 -1.87 1.04 5.68
N ILE A 124 -0.77 1.63 6.15
CA ILE A 124 -0.81 2.77 7.08
C ILE A 124 -1.47 3.98 6.40
N LEU A 125 -1.12 4.26 5.14
CA LEU A 125 -1.68 5.37 4.38
C LEU A 125 -3.18 5.16 4.11
N ALA A 126 -3.60 3.95 3.75
CA ALA A 126 -4.99 3.59 3.57
C ALA A 126 -5.80 3.69 4.88
N PHE A 127 -5.21 3.27 6.00
CA PHE A 127 -5.81 3.44 7.32
C PHE A 127 -6.01 4.91 7.68
N ALA A 128 -4.99 5.75 7.49
CA ALA A 128 -5.07 7.20 7.72
C ALA A 128 -6.17 7.84 6.84
N ARG A 129 -6.29 7.43 5.57
CA ARG A 129 -7.36 7.88 4.67
C ARG A 129 -8.74 7.44 5.15
N GLY A 130 -8.86 6.21 5.65
CA GLY A 130 -10.12 5.66 6.19
C GLY A 130 -10.59 6.35 7.47
N LEU A 131 -9.66 6.77 8.36
CA LEU A 131 -9.98 7.51 9.59
C LEU A 131 -10.70 8.84 9.31
N GLY A 132 -10.35 9.52 8.23
CA GLY A 132 -10.97 10.77 7.82
C GLY A 132 -12.21 10.59 6.94
N GLU A 133 -12.73 9.37 6.77
CA GLU A 133 -13.87 9.16 5.87
C GLU A 133 -15.17 9.71 6.47
N PHE A 134 -15.83 10.55 5.66
CA PHE A 134 -17.06 11.25 6.02
C PHE A 134 -18.20 10.95 5.05
N GLY A 135 -17.97 11.20 3.76
CA GLY A 135 -19.02 11.24 2.74
C GLY A 135 -19.70 9.90 2.49
N ALA A 136 -18.92 8.84 2.28
CA ALA A 136 -19.45 7.51 2.05
C ALA A 136 -20.07 6.94 3.33
N THR A 137 -19.48 7.24 4.49
CA THR A 137 -20.02 6.83 5.79
C THR A 137 -21.37 7.48 6.05
N ALA A 138 -21.51 8.78 5.80
CA ALA A 138 -22.78 9.49 5.96
C ALA A 138 -23.89 8.89 5.08
N MET A 139 -23.55 8.48 3.84
CA MET A 139 -24.51 7.89 2.91
C MET A 139 -24.90 6.46 3.27
N LEU A 140 -23.97 5.61 3.67
CA LEU A 140 -24.21 4.17 3.88
C LEU A 140 -24.64 3.86 5.33
N ALA A 141 -23.95 4.46 6.30
CA ALA A 141 -24.13 4.19 7.72
C ALA A 141 -25.01 5.23 8.44
N GLY A 142 -25.19 6.41 7.83
CA GLY A 142 -25.84 7.53 8.47
C GLY A 142 -24.98 8.14 9.59
N ASN A 143 -25.65 8.96 10.43
CA ASN A 143 -25.01 9.65 11.55
C ASN A 143 -25.81 9.42 12.84
N ILE A 144 -25.77 8.19 13.37
CA ILE A 144 -26.53 7.79 14.54
C ILE A 144 -25.59 7.81 15.76
N ALA A 145 -25.84 8.72 16.71
CA ALA A 145 -25.04 8.86 17.92
C ALA A 145 -25.01 7.54 18.71
N GLY A 146 -23.82 7.17 19.17
CA GLY A 146 -23.60 5.92 19.90
C GLY A 146 -23.66 4.64 19.06
N LYS A 147 -23.92 4.72 17.74
CA LYS A 147 -24.04 3.54 16.86
C LYS A 147 -23.18 3.62 15.61
N THR A 148 -23.33 4.66 14.79
CA THR A 148 -22.64 4.78 13.50
C THR A 148 -21.90 6.09 13.34
N GLN A 149 -21.96 6.96 14.33
CA GLN A 149 -21.31 8.25 14.33
C GLN A 149 -19.78 8.08 14.42
N THR A 150 -19.07 8.45 13.36
CA THR A 150 -17.61 8.52 13.34
C THR A 150 -17.13 9.90 13.81
N LEU A 151 -15.83 10.05 14.12
CA LEU A 151 -15.27 11.33 14.55
C LEU A 151 -15.53 12.47 13.54
N PRO A 152 -15.32 12.31 12.21
CA PRO A 152 -15.67 13.34 11.24
C PRO A 152 -17.16 13.71 11.24
N LEU A 153 -18.05 12.71 11.39
CA LEU A 153 -19.50 12.96 11.50
C LEU A 153 -19.88 13.65 12.80
N ALA A 154 -19.21 13.31 13.91
CA ALA A 154 -19.40 13.98 15.19
C ALA A 154 -19.00 15.45 15.13
N ILE A 155 -17.82 15.76 14.55
CA ILE A 155 -17.35 17.15 14.33
C ILE A 155 -18.38 17.92 13.53
N TYR A 156 -18.80 17.39 12.38
CA TYR A 156 -19.79 18.03 11.53
C TYR A 156 -21.10 18.32 12.30
N SER A 157 -21.60 17.33 13.05
CA SER A 157 -22.85 17.48 13.81
C SER A 157 -22.75 18.53 14.90
N GLN A 158 -21.62 18.60 15.63
CA GLN A 158 -21.44 19.60 16.69
C GLN A 158 -21.31 21.03 16.09
N VAL A 159 -20.61 21.17 14.98
CA VAL A 159 -20.51 22.46 14.26
C VAL A 159 -21.88 22.87 13.75
N ALA A 160 -22.65 21.99 13.12
CA ALA A 160 -23.99 22.26 12.63
C ALA A 160 -24.98 22.62 13.77
N ALA A 161 -24.78 22.08 14.97
CA ALA A 161 -25.55 22.41 16.17
C ALA A 161 -25.05 23.67 16.89
N GLY A 162 -24.02 24.38 16.40
CA GLY A 162 -23.44 25.54 17.04
C GLY A 162 -22.60 25.26 18.30
N LYS A 163 -22.33 23.98 18.60
CA LYS A 163 -21.60 23.55 19.80
C LYS A 163 -20.09 23.47 19.57
N MET A 164 -19.47 24.61 19.32
CA MET A 164 -18.05 24.70 18.93
C MET A 164 -17.10 24.09 19.96
N SER A 165 -17.39 24.24 21.28
CA SER A 165 -16.54 23.67 22.34
C SER A 165 -16.41 22.13 22.23
N MET A 166 -17.52 21.44 21.94
CA MET A 166 -17.50 19.99 21.72
C MET A 166 -16.82 19.61 20.38
N ALA A 167 -17.05 20.42 19.33
CA ALA A 167 -16.39 20.21 18.05
C ALA A 167 -14.86 20.25 18.19
N TYR A 168 -14.31 21.21 18.94
CA TYR A 168 -12.87 21.31 19.20
C TYR A 168 -12.30 20.06 19.90
N GLN A 169 -13.04 19.46 20.85
CA GLN A 169 -12.60 18.24 21.51
C GLN A 169 -12.40 17.09 20.50
N TYR A 170 -13.38 16.85 19.63
CA TYR A 170 -13.28 15.81 18.59
C TYR A 170 -12.18 16.12 17.57
N VAL A 171 -12.00 17.40 17.21
CA VAL A 171 -10.91 17.84 16.32
C VAL A 171 -9.55 17.52 16.93
N TRP A 172 -9.32 17.82 18.21
CA TRP A 172 -8.06 17.50 18.86
C TRP A 172 -7.80 15.97 18.91
N ILE A 173 -8.83 15.18 19.17
CA ILE A 173 -8.70 13.72 19.18
C ILE A 173 -8.24 13.21 17.80
N ILE A 174 -8.88 13.65 16.72
CA ILE A 174 -8.51 13.18 15.37
C ILE A 174 -7.13 13.69 14.95
N VAL A 175 -6.75 14.91 15.33
CA VAL A 175 -5.42 15.48 15.07
C VAL A 175 -4.33 14.65 15.76
N VAL A 176 -4.51 14.32 17.04
CA VAL A 176 -3.54 13.49 17.78
C VAL A 176 -3.42 12.11 17.15
N ILE A 177 -4.54 11.46 16.82
CA ILE A 177 -4.54 10.14 16.17
C ILE A 177 -3.80 10.22 14.82
N SER A 178 -4.13 11.21 14.00
CA SER A 178 -3.49 11.42 12.69
C SER A 178 -1.99 11.67 12.81
N PHE A 179 -1.58 12.47 13.79
CA PHE A 179 -0.17 12.71 14.07
C PHE A 179 0.57 11.42 14.46
N LEU A 180 -0.01 10.61 15.34
CA LEU A 180 0.56 9.32 15.73
C LEU A 180 0.70 8.37 14.53
N VAL A 181 -0.30 8.34 13.64
CA VAL A 181 -0.24 7.55 12.41
C VAL A 181 0.90 8.00 11.50
N VAL A 182 1.08 9.33 11.31
CA VAL A 182 2.18 9.89 10.50
C VAL A 182 3.54 9.59 11.12
N VAL A 183 3.69 9.71 12.44
CA VAL A 183 4.92 9.35 13.14
C VAL A 183 5.24 7.87 12.97
N LEU A 184 4.24 7.00 13.14
CA LEU A 184 4.39 5.56 12.94
C LEU A 184 4.84 5.24 11.51
N MET A 185 4.24 5.88 10.50
CA MET A 185 4.62 5.74 9.09
C MET A 185 6.08 6.11 8.87
N ASN A 186 6.52 7.25 9.42
CA ASN A 186 7.90 7.71 9.31
C ASN A 186 8.91 6.77 9.99
N VAL A 187 8.55 6.22 11.16
CA VAL A 187 9.41 5.26 11.88
C VAL A 187 9.55 3.96 11.09
N LEU A 188 8.46 3.43 10.54
CA LEU A 188 8.49 2.21 9.73
C LEU A 188 9.30 2.41 8.44
N SER A 189 9.05 3.50 7.71
CA SER A 189 9.77 3.81 6.47
C SER A 189 11.29 4.01 6.67
N ARG A 190 11.70 4.57 7.80
CA ARG A 190 13.14 4.74 8.12
C ARG A 190 13.85 3.41 8.39
N ARG A 191 13.16 2.41 8.93
CA ARG A 191 13.74 1.07 9.14
C ARG A 191 14.07 0.39 7.81
N ASP A 192 13.22 0.57 6.81
CA ASP A 192 13.40 -0.03 5.49
C ASP A 192 14.57 0.59 4.71
N MET A 193 14.73 1.91 4.76
CA MET A 193 15.84 2.60 4.10
C MET A 193 17.22 2.24 4.69
N ARG A 194 17.32 1.93 5.98
CA ARG A 194 18.58 1.47 6.61
C ARG A 194 19.01 0.08 6.12
N GLY A 195 18.06 -0.82 5.84
CA GLY A 195 18.36 -2.14 5.28
C GLY A 195 18.90 -2.08 3.84
N SER A 196 18.31 -1.24 3.00
CA SER A 196 18.69 -1.08 1.58
C SER A 196 20.05 -0.35 1.41
N SER A 197 20.34 0.64 2.24
CA SER A 197 21.59 1.41 2.20
C SER A 197 22.82 0.54 2.53
N ASN A 198 22.69 -0.44 3.42
CA ASN A 198 23.79 -1.32 3.81
C ASN A 198 24.15 -2.32 2.70
N HIS A 199 23.17 -2.73 1.89
CA HIS A 199 23.41 -3.64 0.76
C HIS A 199 24.11 -2.91 -0.39
N LYS A 200 23.66 -1.70 -0.72
CA LYS A 200 24.26 -0.87 -1.77
C LYS A 200 25.71 -0.46 -1.44
N LYS A 201 26.04 -0.25 -0.15
CA LYS A 201 27.40 0.08 0.28
C LYS A 201 28.35 -1.12 0.16
N LYS A 202 27.83 -2.34 0.32
CA LYS A 202 28.59 -3.58 0.18
C LYS A 202 28.86 -3.92 -1.29
N ASP A 203 27.90 -3.67 -2.19
CA ASP A 203 28.07 -3.88 -3.62
C ASP A 203 29.09 -2.88 -4.21
N ASN A 204 28.99 -1.60 -3.87
CA ASN A 204 29.95 -0.58 -4.31
C ASN A 204 31.39 -0.85 -3.79
N SER A 205 31.55 -1.44 -2.61
CA SER A 205 32.88 -1.80 -2.09
C SER A 205 33.48 -3.02 -2.82
N VAL A 206 32.65 -3.95 -3.29
CA VAL A 206 33.08 -5.10 -4.09
C VAL A 206 33.47 -4.67 -5.52
N GLU A 207 32.68 -3.78 -6.13
CA GLU A 207 33.01 -3.21 -7.44
C GLU A 207 34.28 -2.36 -7.43
N ALA A 208 34.48 -1.52 -6.41
CA ALA A 208 35.70 -0.72 -6.24
C ALA A 208 36.93 -1.63 -6.07
N GLY A 209 36.84 -2.65 -5.23
CA GLY A 209 37.94 -3.62 -5.06
C GLY A 209 38.23 -4.44 -6.33
N GLY A 210 37.21 -4.72 -7.16
CA GLY A 210 37.39 -5.39 -8.45
C GLY A 210 38.05 -4.50 -9.52
N GLN A 211 37.79 -3.20 -9.49
CA GLN A 211 38.44 -2.23 -10.38
C GLN A 211 39.91 -2.02 -10.02
N ASP A 212 40.21 -1.89 -8.73
CA ASP A 212 41.60 -1.75 -8.26
C ASP A 212 42.44 -2.99 -8.58
N ALA A 213 41.86 -4.18 -8.49
CA ALA A 213 42.51 -5.43 -8.87
C ALA A 213 42.80 -5.50 -10.40
N LYS A 214 41.86 -5.06 -11.25
CA LYS A 214 42.07 -5.00 -12.70
C LYS A 214 43.15 -4.01 -13.07
N VAL A 215 43.16 -2.82 -12.51
CA VAL A 215 44.20 -1.80 -12.77
C VAL A 215 45.57 -2.29 -12.33
N SER A 216 45.62 -3.02 -11.19
CA SER A 216 46.89 -3.62 -10.75
C SER A 216 47.42 -4.68 -11.70
N VAL A 217 46.55 -5.54 -12.26
CA VAL A 217 46.93 -6.57 -13.22
C VAL A 217 47.44 -5.96 -14.56
N GLU A 218 46.77 -4.92 -15.05
CA GLU A 218 47.21 -4.19 -16.27
C GLU A 218 48.60 -3.52 -16.05
N LEU A 219 48.81 -2.89 -14.90
CA LEU A 219 50.11 -2.27 -14.55
C LEU A 219 51.22 -3.28 -14.44
N PHE A 220 50.96 -4.50 -13.98
CA PHE A 220 51.95 -5.57 -13.95
C PHE A 220 52.24 -6.11 -15.37
N ALA A 221 51.23 -6.27 -16.22
CA ALA A 221 51.42 -6.70 -17.58
C ALA A 221 52.24 -5.71 -18.46
N ASP A 222 51.98 -4.41 -18.27
CA ASP A 222 52.77 -3.36 -18.94
C ASP A 222 54.22 -3.31 -18.49
N ARG A 223 54.51 -3.53 -17.22
CA ARG A 223 55.87 -3.62 -16.69
C ARG A 223 56.67 -4.82 -17.25
N GLU A 224 56.03 -5.97 -17.41
CA GLU A 224 56.65 -7.14 -18.02
C GLU A 224 56.94 -6.95 -19.49
N ALA A 225 56.02 -6.27 -20.21
CA ALA A 225 56.21 -5.96 -21.64
C ALA A 225 57.35 -4.96 -21.85
N ASP A 226 57.55 -3.98 -20.99
CA ASP A 226 58.66 -3.00 -21.04
C ASP A 226 60.00 -3.66 -20.67
N ALA A 227 60.00 -4.58 -19.68
CA ALA A 227 61.22 -5.30 -19.32
C ALA A 227 61.72 -6.22 -20.42
N GLN A 228 60.84 -6.82 -21.21
CA GLN A 228 61.22 -7.63 -22.38
C GLN A 228 61.74 -6.82 -23.55
N LYS A 229 61.34 -5.56 -23.73
CA LYS A 229 61.83 -4.66 -24.77
C LYS A 229 63.21 -4.04 -24.44
N GLY A 230 63.52 -3.85 -23.17
CA GLY A 230 64.80 -3.27 -22.72
C GLY A 230 65.98 -4.25 -22.64
N GLY A 231 65.73 -5.57 -22.80
CA GLY A 231 66.77 -6.61 -22.73
C GLY A 231 67.34 -7.07 -24.09
N ALA A 232 66.93 -6.42 -25.19
CA ALA A 232 67.35 -6.81 -26.57
C ALA A 232 68.18 -5.72 -27.28
N GLY A 233 68.91 -4.89 -26.52
CA GLY A 233 69.79 -3.86 -27.03
C GLY A 233 71.26 -4.12 -26.71
#